data_c781c81d5e911588587d23512bd09a59
#
_entry.id   c781c81d5e911588587d23512bd09a59
#
_cell.length_a   1.000
_cell.length_b   1.000
_cell.length_c   1.000
_cell.angle_alpha   90.00
_cell.angle_beta   90.00
_cell.angle_gamma   90.00
#
_symmetry.space_group_name_H-M   'P 1'
#
loop_
_entity.id
_entity.type
_entity.pdbx_description
1 polymer ?
#
loop_
_entity_poly.entity_id
_entity_poly.type
_entity_poly.pdbx_seq_one_letter_code
_entity_poly.pdbx_strand_id
1 'polypeptide(L)'
;MKFLAFALETNRWKKINGDYRMKKYLGGCHCGKVQYEVELNLKNAISCNCSICMKRGSLLDFIPESQFKLLCGENELQDYLFNKKLIHHYFCKNCGILSFGKGIAPGGTKEVVAINLRCLEGINLKTITIKEYDGKSR
;
A
#
# COMPACT_ATOMS: atom_id res chain seq x y z
N MET A 1 13.00 -4.70 -5.26
CA MET A 1 14.03 -4.40 -4.23
C MET A 1 13.89 -3.03 -3.61
N LYS A 2 13.71 -1.99 -4.41
CA LYS A 2 13.61 -0.63 -3.88
C LYS A 2 12.42 -0.42 -2.94
N PHE A 3 11.29 -1.05 -3.20
CA PHE A 3 10.13 -0.95 -2.32
C PHE A 3 10.39 -1.60 -0.95
N LEU A 4 10.99 -2.78 -0.96
CA LEU A 4 11.30 -3.48 0.28
C LEU A 4 12.38 -2.73 1.07
N ALA A 5 13.40 -2.21 0.38
CA ALA A 5 14.45 -1.41 1.00
C ALA A 5 13.87 -0.15 1.65
N PHE A 6 12.95 0.53 0.96
CA PHE A 6 12.27 1.70 1.50
C PHE A 6 11.47 1.36 2.76
N ALA A 7 10.72 0.26 2.74
CA ALA A 7 9.96 -0.19 3.90
C ALA A 7 10.87 -0.55 5.09
N LEU A 8 12.01 -1.19 4.81
CA LEU A 8 12.99 -1.52 5.84
C LEU A 8 13.64 -0.26 6.43
N GLU A 9 13.94 0.73 5.60
CA GLU A 9 14.50 2.01 6.05
C GLU A 9 13.52 2.75 6.95
N THR A 10 12.22 2.80 6.61
CA THR A 10 11.22 3.42 7.46
C THR A 10 11.07 2.71 8.80
N ASN A 11 11.16 1.39 8.81
CA ASN A 11 11.14 0.60 10.05
C ASN A 11 12.37 0.84 10.91
N ARG A 12 13.53 0.97 10.28
CA ARG A 12 14.80 1.29 10.97
C ARG A 12 14.74 2.68 11.58
N TRP A 13 14.25 3.66 10.83
CA TRP A 13 14.08 5.02 11.29
C TRP A 13 13.18 5.09 12.51
N LYS A 14 12.14 4.32 12.53
CA LYS A 14 11.21 4.16 13.62
C LYS A 14 11.89 3.65 14.90
N LYS A 15 12.78 2.66 14.77
CA LYS A 15 13.54 2.15 15.91
C LYS A 15 14.48 3.19 16.49
N ILE A 16 15.02 4.07 15.65
CA ILE A 16 16.00 5.09 16.06
C ILE A 16 15.30 6.26 16.74
N ASN A 17 14.19 6.74 16.21
CA ASN A 17 13.56 7.97 16.67
C ASN A 17 12.42 7.78 17.67
N GLY A 18 11.88 6.57 17.79
CA GLY A 18 10.83 6.25 18.76
C GLY A 18 9.46 6.91 18.52
N ASP A 19 9.38 7.89 17.60
CA ASP A 19 8.17 8.68 17.35
C ASP A 19 7.22 8.05 16.33
N TYR A 20 7.68 7.02 15.61
CA TYR A 20 6.94 6.38 14.54
C TYR A 20 6.57 4.97 14.93
N ARG A 21 5.62 4.88 15.84
CA ARG A 21 5.13 3.60 16.32
C ARG A 21 4.25 2.92 15.28
N MET A 22 4.32 1.60 15.27
CA MET A 22 3.32 0.81 14.54
C MET A 22 1.98 0.98 15.21
N LYS A 23 0.98 1.34 14.43
CA LYS A 23 -0.40 1.46 14.89
C LYS A 23 -1.30 0.73 13.92
N LYS A 24 -2.46 0.33 14.42
CA LYS A 24 -3.49 -0.27 13.59
C LYS A 24 -4.38 0.81 13.01
N TYR A 25 -4.69 0.66 11.72
CA TYR A 25 -5.59 1.53 10.99
C TYR A 25 -6.61 0.69 10.25
N LEU A 26 -7.82 1.20 10.17
CA LEU A 26 -8.84 0.66 9.29
C LEU A 26 -8.77 1.36 7.95
N GLY A 27 -9.00 0.60 6.90
CA GLY A 27 -9.06 1.12 5.55
C GLY A 27 -10.04 0.35 4.71
N GLY A 28 -10.21 0.77 3.48
CA GLY A 28 -11.09 0.08 2.55
C GLY A 28 -11.49 0.96 1.38
N CYS A 29 -12.49 0.49 0.65
CA CYS A 29 -13.01 1.18 -0.51
C CYS A 29 -14.06 2.23 -0.11
N HIS A 30 -14.50 3.01 -1.09
CA HIS A 30 -15.47 4.08 -0.85
C HIS A 30 -16.85 3.57 -0.42
N CYS A 31 -17.34 2.50 -1.04
CA CYS A 31 -18.68 1.98 -0.73
C CYS A 31 -18.76 1.15 0.56
N GLY A 32 -17.60 0.82 1.15
CA GLY A 32 -17.53 0.06 2.38
C GLY A 32 -17.61 -1.45 2.23
N LYS A 33 -17.78 -1.97 1.03
CA LYS A 33 -17.84 -3.42 0.80
C LYS A 33 -16.50 -4.12 1.01
N VAL A 34 -15.40 -3.42 0.80
CA VAL A 34 -14.04 -3.89 1.07
C VAL A 34 -13.49 -3.16 2.26
N GLN A 35 -13.15 -3.88 3.31
CA GLN A 35 -12.58 -3.31 4.53
C GLN A 35 -11.43 -4.17 5.02
N TYR A 36 -10.39 -3.52 5.55
CA TYR A 36 -9.22 -4.21 6.08
C TYR A 36 -8.64 -3.47 7.27
N GLU A 37 -7.80 -4.17 8.00
CA GLU A 37 -7.00 -3.62 9.08
C GLU A 37 -5.53 -3.78 8.71
N VAL A 38 -4.76 -2.74 8.95
CA VAL A 38 -3.32 -2.73 8.68
C VAL A 38 -2.56 -2.23 9.89
N GLU A 39 -1.34 -2.71 10.04
CA GLU A 39 -0.42 -2.25 11.06
C GLU A 39 0.78 -1.63 10.36
N LEU A 40 0.93 -0.32 10.53
CA LEU A 40 2.01 0.43 9.89
C LEU A 40 2.30 1.72 10.63
N ASN A 41 3.37 2.40 10.27
CA ASN A 41 3.59 3.78 10.68
C ASN A 41 3.22 4.70 9.51
N LEU A 42 2.76 5.90 9.81
CA LEU A 42 2.36 6.87 8.80
C LEU A 42 3.39 7.97 8.61
N LYS A 43 4.67 7.61 8.49
CA LYS A 43 5.71 8.60 8.28
C LYS A 43 5.88 8.99 6.84
N ASN A 44 5.95 8.00 5.95
CA ASN A 44 6.29 8.21 4.55
C ASN A 44 5.29 7.53 3.64
N ALA A 45 5.08 8.14 2.48
CA ALA A 45 4.31 7.58 1.40
C ALA A 45 5.12 7.64 0.12
N ILE A 46 4.92 6.68 -0.76
CA ILE A 46 5.56 6.63 -2.08
C ILE A 46 4.57 7.11 -3.13
N SER A 47 5.00 8.12 -3.90
CA SER A 47 4.30 8.58 -5.10
C SER A 47 5.08 8.06 -6.31
N CYS A 48 4.53 7.05 -6.98
CA CYS A 48 5.17 6.39 -8.11
C CYS A 48 4.66 6.97 -9.43
N ASN A 49 5.56 7.11 -10.41
CA ASN A 49 5.22 7.63 -11.73
C ASN A 49 5.03 6.54 -12.79
N CYS A 50 4.92 5.28 -12.41
CA CYS A 50 4.67 4.21 -13.38
C CYS A 50 3.29 4.39 -14.04
N SER A 51 3.05 3.65 -15.13
CA SER A 51 1.86 3.84 -15.96
C SER A 51 0.54 3.76 -15.21
N ILE A 52 0.44 2.88 -14.23
CA ILE A 52 -0.78 2.70 -13.46
C ILE A 52 -0.88 3.67 -12.28
N CYS A 53 0.21 3.85 -11.54
CA CYS A 53 0.21 4.75 -10.38
C CYS A 53 0.00 6.21 -10.77
N MET A 54 0.56 6.63 -11.91
CA MET A 54 0.36 7.97 -12.43
C MET A 54 -1.12 8.27 -12.69
N LYS A 55 -1.83 7.32 -13.29
CA LYS A 55 -3.26 7.48 -13.57
C LYS A 55 -4.12 7.41 -12.31
N ARG A 56 -3.71 6.59 -11.37
CA ARG A 56 -4.48 6.33 -10.16
C ARG A 56 -4.28 7.38 -9.07
N GLY A 57 -3.10 7.98 -9.00
CA GLY A 57 -2.77 8.97 -7.99
C GLY A 57 -2.65 8.40 -6.58
N SER A 58 -2.36 7.13 -6.45
CA SER A 58 -2.23 6.48 -5.14
C SER A 58 -0.99 6.96 -4.40
N LEU A 59 -1.10 7.07 -3.09
CA LEU A 59 0.03 7.23 -2.18
C LEU A 59 0.22 5.90 -1.46
N LEU A 60 1.37 5.28 -1.64
CA LEU A 60 1.59 3.89 -1.24
C LEU A 60 2.53 3.76 -0.05
N ASP A 61 2.23 2.79 0.79
CA ASP A 61 3.18 2.22 1.73
C ASP A 61 3.17 0.69 1.57
N PHE A 62 4.31 0.07 1.78
CA PHE A 62 4.49 -1.36 1.57
C PHE A 62 4.70 -2.04 2.90
N ILE A 63 3.89 -3.04 3.20
CA ILE A 63 3.95 -3.79 4.46
C ILE A 63 4.04 -5.29 4.19
N PRO A 64 4.61 -6.06 5.12
CA PRO A 64 4.53 -7.51 5.04
C PRO A 64 3.07 -7.98 5.12
N GLU A 65 2.78 -9.10 4.51
CA GLU A 65 1.42 -9.67 4.55
C GLU A 65 0.93 -9.90 5.98
N SER A 66 1.84 -10.22 6.90
CA SER A 66 1.50 -10.44 8.31
C SER A 66 0.91 -9.21 9.01
N GLN A 67 1.11 -8.02 8.44
CA GLN A 67 0.58 -6.76 8.97
C GLN A 67 -0.72 -6.31 8.29
N PHE A 68 -1.28 -7.15 7.43
CA PHE A 68 -2.51 -6.89 6.69
C PHE A 68 -3.56 -7.95 7.01
N LYS A 69 -4.80 -7.52 7.27
CA LYS A 69 -5.91 -8.42 7.49
C LYS A 69 -7.14 -7.90 6.76
N LEU A 70 -7.62 -8.66 5.77
CA LEU A 70 -8.88 -8.35 5.10
C LEU A 70 -10.01 -8.73 6.05
N LEU A 71 -10.88 -7.77 6.36
CA LEU A 71 -12.00 -7.97 7.28
C LEU A 71 -13.27 -8.41 6.54
N CYS A 72 -13.50 -7.86 5.36
CA CYS A 72 -14.63 -8.26 4.51
C CYS A 72 -14.40 -7.85 3.07
N GLY A 73 -15.19 -8.40 2.17
CA GLY A 73 -15.20 -8.00 0.77
C GLY A 73 -14.32 -8.82 -0.14
N GLU A 74 -13.91 -10.01 0.27
CA GLU A 74 -13.09 -10.89 -0.58
C GLU A 74 -13.75 -11.11 -1.95
N ASN A 75 -15.05 -11.35 -1.97
CA ASN A 75 -15.81 -11.59 -3.22
C ASN A 75 -16.14 -10.31 -3.99
N GLU A 76 -15.85 -9.14 -3.41
CA GLU A 76 -16.06 -7.85 -4.04
C GLU A 76 -14.80 -7.32 -4.72
N LEU A 77 -13.69 -8.02 -4.60
CA LEU A 77 -12.42 -7.64 -5.20
C LEU A 77 -12.30 -8.16 -6.62
N GLN A 78 -11.89 -7.27 -7.51
CA GLN A 78 -11.47 -7.60 -8.87
C GLN A 78 -9.97 -7.41 -8.94
N ASP A 79 -9.26 -8.36 -9.55
CA ASP A 79 -7.82 -8.31 -9.72
C ASP A 79 -7.48 -7.81 -11.13
N TYR A 80 -6.67 -6.78 -11.21
CA TYR A 80 -6.13 -6.30 -12.47
C TYR A 80 -4.66 -6.63 -12.57
N LEU A 81 -4.30 -7.41 -13.57
CA LEU A 81 -2.94 -7.83 -13.86
C LEU A 81 -2.54 -7.32 -15.23
N PHE A 82 -1.32 -6.80 -15.34
CA PHE A 82 -0.78 -6.34 -16.61
C PHE A 82 0.73 -6.58 -16.67
N ASN A 83 1.33 -6.37 -17.86
CA ASN A 83 2.75 -6.53 -18.11
C ASN A 83 3.22 -7.95 -17.69
N LYS A 84 4.14 -8.07 -16.73
CA LYS A 84 4.62 -9.36 -16.26
C LYS A 84 3.62 -10.11 -15.37
N LYS A 85 2.51 -9.51 -15.02
CA LYS A 85 1.45 -10.07 -14.18
C LYS A 85 1.93 -10.54 -12.82
N LEU A 86 2.95 -9.86 -12.26
CA LEU A 86 3.53 -10.20 -10.96
C LEU A 86 2.88 -9.45 -9.80
N ILE A 87 2.16 -8.37 -10.09
CA ILE A 87 1.54 -7.53 -9.08
C ILE A 87 0.03 -7.58 -9.28
N HIS A 88 -0.66 -7.91 -8.21
CA HIS A 88 -2.11 -7.91 -8.17
C HIS A 88 -2.61 -6.55 -7.74
N HIS A 89 -3.44 -5.92 -8.57
CA HIS A 89 -4.05 -4.64 -8.29
C HIS A 89 -5.52 -4.89 -7.97
N TYR A 90 -5.85 -4.99 -6.69
CA TYR A 90 -7.21 -5.31 -6.25
C TYR A 90 -8.05 -4.05 -6.12
N PHE A 91 -9.17 -4.02 -6.82
CA PHE A 91 -10.11 -2.92 -6.70
C PHE A 91 -11.52 -3.44 -6.42
N CYS A 92 -12.33 -2.60 -5.80
CA CYS A 92 -13.72 -2.94 -5.50
C CYS A 92 -14.55 -2.97 -6.78
N LYS A 93 -15.24 -4.07 -7.04
CA LYS A 93 -16.12 -4.20 -8.22
C LYS A 93 -17.25 -3.18 -8.23
N ASN A 94 -17.72 -2.79 -7.04
CA ASN A 94 -18.86 -1.91 -6.90
C ASN A 94 -18.50 -0.44 -7.08
N CYS A 95 -17.47 0.05 -6.39
CA CYS A 95 -17.12 1.46 -6.43
C CYS A 95 -15.84 1.78 -7.23
N GLY A 96 -15.09 0.77 -7.63
CA GLY A 96 -13.90 0.93 -8.46
C GLY A 96 -12.65 1.40 -7.72
N ILE A 97 -12.71 1.62 -6.41
CA ILE A 97 -11.55 2.11 -5.66
C ILE A 97 -10.55 0.98 -5.43
N LEU A 98 -9.29 1.27 -5.75
CA LEU A 98 -8.18 0.38 -5.43
C LEU A 98 -7.59 0.78 -4.08
N SER A 99 -7.86 -0.03 -3.07
CA SER A 99 -7.39 0.26 -1.71
C SER A 99 -6.09 -0.46 -1.36
N PHE A 100 -5.75 -1.54 -2.04
CA PHE A 100 -4.49 -2.24 -1.84
C PHE A 100 -4.12 -3.10 -3.04
N GLY A 101 -2.87 -3.49 -3.09
CA GLY A 101 -2.37 -4.48 -4.04
C GLY A 101 -1.44 -5.46 -3.33
N LYS A 102 -1.11 -6.54 -4.00
CA LYS A 102 -0.18 -7.55 -3.48
C LYS A 102 0.84 -7.92 -4.55
N GLY A 103 2.05 -8.20 -4.11
CA GLY A 103 3.09 -8.68 -5.01
C GLY A 103 4.24 -9.26 -4.22
N ILE A 104 5.16 -9.90 -4.93
CA ILE A 104 6.37 -10.43 -4.33
C ILE A 104 7.48 -9.41 -4.57
N ALA A 105 8.20 -9.06 -3.51
CA ALA A 105 9.33 -8.15 -3.62
C ALA A 105 10.36 -8.71 -4.62
N PRO A 106 10.90 -7.86 -5.53
CA PRO A 106 11.90 -8.31 -6.50
C PRO A 106 13.08 -9.00 -5.83
N GLY A 107 13.43 -10.19 -6.34
CA GLY A 107 14.51 -11.01 -5.79
C GLY A 107 14.19 -11.72 -4.48
N GLY A 108 12.96 -11.58 -3.97
CA GLY A 108 12.51 -12.23 -2.76
C GLY A 108 11.44 -13.27 -3.01
N THR A 109 11.03 -13.95 -1.94
CA THR A 109 9.96 -14.94 -1.97
C THR A 109 8.76 -14.49 -1.12
N LYS A 110 8.92 -13.42 -0.33
CA LYS A 110 7.88 -12.94 0.57
C LYS A 110 6.93 -11.99 -0.15
N GLU A 111 5.65 -12.20 0.11
CA GLU A 111 4.60 -11.34 -0.38
C GLU A 111 4.57 -10.03 0.43
N VAL A 112 4.41 -8.92 -0.28
CA VAL A 112 4.20 -7.61 0.31
C VAL A 112 2.85 -7.07 -0.12
N VAL A 113 2.25 -6.24 0.73
CA VAL A 113 0.99 -5.58 0.45
C VAL A 113 1.26 -4.09 0.27
N ALA A 114 0.82 -3.55 -0.85
CA ALA A 114 0.88 -2.13 -1.14
C ALA A 114 -0.43 -1.49 -0.69
N ILE A 115 -0.35 -0.67 0.33
CA ILE A 115 -1.53 0.00 0.89
C ILE A 115 -1.65 1.37 0.26
N ASN A 116 -2.85 1.69 -0.26
CA ASN A 116 -3.17 3.04 -0.67
C ASN A 116 -3.54 3.85 0.58
N LEU A 117 -2.62 4.69 1.02
CA LEU A 117 -2.81 5.45 2.26
C LEU A 117 -4.03 6.38 2.21
N ARG A 118 -4.45 6.79 1.01
CA ARG A 118 -5.67 7.61 0.85
C ARG A 118 -6.93 6.85 1.26
N CYS A 119 -6.86 5.52 1.36
CA CYS A 119 -7.99 4.68 1.74
C CYS A 119 -8.04 4.36 3.24
N LEU A 120 -7.10 4.88 4.02
CA LEU A 120 -7.09 4.70 5.47
C LEU A 120 -7.97 5.73 6.16
N GLU A 121 -8.63 5.33 7.24
CA GLU A 121 -9.47 6.19 8.04
C GLU A 121 -8.68 6.92 9.12
N GLY A 122 -9.11 8.14 9.45
CA GLY A 122 -8.58 8.89 10.57
C GLY A 122 -7.16 9.41 10.41
N ILE A 123 -6.67 9.54 9.17
CA ILE A 123 -5.30 10.02 8.92
C ILE A 123 -5.32 11.45 8.39
N ASN A 124 -4.18 12.12 8.57
CA ASN A 124 -3.95 13.44 7.98
C ASN A 124 -2.76 13.33 7.00
N LEU A 125 -3.06 13.35 5.71
CA LEU A 125 -2.05 13.23 4.67
C LEU A 125 -1.01 14.35 4.69
N LYS A 126 -1.35 15.51 5.26
CA LYS A 126 -0.42 16.65 5.36
C LYS A 126 0.75 16.37 6.29
N THR A 127 0.62 15.41 7.21
CA THR A 127 1.70 15.06 8.15
C THR A 127 2.62 13.99 7.61
N ILE A 128 2.35 13.45 6.42
CA ILE A 128 3.09 12.35 5.83
C ILE A 128 4.07 12.92 4.80
N THR A 129 5.33 12.51 4.88
CA THR A 129 6.34 12.87 3.90
C THR A 129 6.17 12.05 2.64
N ILE A 130 5.98 12.72 1.50
CA ILE A 130 5.81 12.04 0.21
C ILE A 130 7.17 11.92 -0.47
N LYS A 131 7.52 10.69 -0.83
CA LYS A 131 8.74 10.34 -1.56
C LYS A 131 8.39 9.99 -2.99
N GLU A 132 9.01 10.67 -3.94
CA GLU A 132 8.85 10.36 -5.36
C GLU A 132 9.64 9.10 -5.71
N TYR A 133 9.02 8.23 -6.51
CA TYR A 133 9.65 7.01 -6.99
C TYR A 133 9.50 6.90 -8.50
N ASP A 134 10.62 6.70 -9.21
CA ASP A 134 10.65 6.58 -10.65
C ASP A 134 10.40 5.11 -11.08
N GLY A 135 9.15 4.67 -10.98
CA GLY A 135 8.73 3.36 -11.44
C GLY A 135 8.65 3.24 -12.96
N LYS A 136 8.54 4.37 -13.65
CA LYS A 136 8.44 4.41 -15.12
C LYS A 136 9.70 3.88 -15.79
N SER A 137 10.87 4.08 -15.17
CA SER A 137 12.16 3.63 -15.69
C SER A 137 12.49 2.18 -15.35
N ARG A 138 11.59 1.43 -14.75
CA ARG A 138 11.81 0.06 -14.28
C ARG A 138 11.15 -1.01 -15.15
#